data_fe422d357d29874a35cfe73a4040c844
#
_entry.id   fe422d357d29874a35cfe73a4040c844
#
_cell.length_a   1.000
_cell.length_b   1.000
_cell.length_c   1.000
_cell.angle_alpha   90.00
_cell.angle_beta   90.00
_cell.angle_gamma   90.00
#
_symmetry.space_group_name_H-M   'P 1'
#
loop_
_entity.id
_entity.type
_entity.pdbx_description
1 polymer ?
#
loop_
_entity_poly.entity_id
_entity_poly.type
_entity_poly.pdbx_seq_one_letter_code
_entity_poly.pdbx_strand_id
1 'polypeptide(L)'
;MKTESWQQCINPNCGKKYSVKERRTTCDCGELLDVRYKGDFPRSLQETFCERRNHNQNIFDESGVWRFRELINFAGVNTENYGDYSQKLVSLGGAEGRTKPFHLPKVADYVGVNPENFWLQFEGDNPTGSFKDNGMATAFTHARIVGAKKVVCASTGNTSSSAAAFAAHELDMEAVILVGAGKIAKGKLAQSLAYGANVLEVKGDFDVAMAMVKQLSKESGVYVVNSLNAFRLEGQKTMMYRVLDYLRWEVPDWIVLPGGNLGNTSAFGKAFMELYDYGWIKKKPRMAVVVAEGAPTLADLYNDRKLRWNGGNIDNSIIDEYYAEVDRKGIKAKTKASAIEILKPVNLKKSLRTLEFTDGVVTKVPDTDIMDAMAMVSTNGFGCEPASAATVAGTKKLVEQGVIDADESVVGISTGHMLKDTKAIVDYHFNPKNRFANTPTTVEPDIKYILKLVDD
;
A
#
# COMPACT_ATOMS: atom_id res chain seq x y z
N MET A 1 -10.77 -19.07 19.55
CA MET A 1 -10.62 -17.71 20.16
C MET A 1 -11.84 -16.86 19.88
N LYS A 2 -12.50 -16.26 20.90
CA LYS A 2 -13.70 -15.43 20.69
C LYS A 2 -13.26 -13.96 20.52
N THR A 3 -13.32 -13.43 19.31
CA THR A 3 -12.99 -12.04 19.00
C THR A 3 -14.27 -11.29 18.64
N GLU A 4 -14.51 -10.19 19.32
CA GLU A 4 -15.54 -9.21 18.95
C GLU A 4 -14.91 -8.17 18.01
N SER A 5 -15.66 -7.77 16.99
CA SER A 5 -15.20 -6.75 16.03
C SER A 5 -16.30 -5.79 15.64
N TRP A 6 -15.96 -4.53 15.40
CA TRP A 6 -16.87 -3.47 14.98
C TRP A 6 -16.14 -2.43 14.13
N GLN A 7 -16.90 -1.63 13.40
CA GLN A 7 -16.40 -0.44 12.75
C GLN A 7 -16.51 0.75 13.73
N GLN A 8 -15.49 1.59 13.83
CA GLN A 8 -15.50 2.75 14.73
C GLN A 8 -15.01 4.00 14.03
N CYS A 9 -15.68 5.11 14.28
CA CYS A 9 -15.24 6.43 13.83
C CYS A 9 -13.83 6.74 14.33
N ILE A 10 -12.98 7.25 13.44
CA ILE A 10 -11.61 7.64 13.81
C ILE A 10 -11.58 8.92 14.67
N ASN A 11 -12.60 9.75 14.59
CA ASN A 11 -12.72 10.94 15.43
C ASN A 11 -13.06 10.53 16.87
N PRO A 12 -12.16 10.72 17.85
CA PRO A 12 -12.39 10.29 19.22
C PRO A 12 -13.56 11.04 19.87
N ASN A 13 -13.85 12.30 19.46
CA ASN A 13 -14.97 13.07 19.95
C ASN A 13 -16.33 12.55 19.44
N CYS A 14 -16.35 11.79 18.35
CA CYS A 14 -17.54 11.14 17.83
C CYS A 14 -17.69 9.71 18.39
N GLY A 15 -16.65 8.89 18.25
CA GLY A 15 -16.56 7.53 18.80
C GLY A 15 -17.66 6.55 18.37
N LYS A 16 -18.55 6.93 17.43
CA LYS A 16 -19.68 6.06 16.98
C LYS A 16 -19.16 4.71 16.49
N LYS A 17 -19.88 3.66 16.89
CA LYS A 17 -19.63 2.26 16.53
C LYS A 17 -20.73 1.75 15.63
N TYR A 18 -20.36 0.86 14.70
CA TYR A 18 -21.25 0.22 13.76
C TYR A 18 -20.91 -1.28 13.66
N SER A 19 -21.90 -2.08 13.31
CA SER A 19 -21.66 -3.51 13.06
C SER A 19 -20.73 -3.71 11.86
N VAL A 20 -19.87 -4.75 11.91
CA VAL A 20 -19.12 -5.20 10.74
C VAL A 20 -20.01 -5.69 9.60
N LYS A 21 -21.30 -5.95 9.86
CA LYS A 21 -22.28 -6.33 8.83
C LYS A 21 -22.89 -5.13 8.09
N GLU A 22 -22.57 -3.91 8.49
CA GLU A 22 -23.01 -2.69 7.80
C GLU A 22 -22.04 -2.31 6.67
N ARG A 23 -22.60 -1.98 5.50
CA ARG A 23 -21.83 -1.47 4.36
C ARG A 23 -21.58 0.02 4.55
N ARG A 24 -20.45 0.35 5.17
CA ARG A 24 -20.05 1.75 5.41
C ARG A 24 -18.67 2.04 4.87
N THR A 25 -18.49 3.24 4.35
CA THR A 25 -17.19 3.81 3.99
C THR A 25 -16.80 4.94 4.93
N THR A 26 -17.80 5.60 5.52
CA THR A 26 -17.64 6.74 6.45
C THR A 26 -18.61 6.65 7.62
N CYS A 27 -18.27 7.33 8.70
CA CYS A 27 -19.17 7.62 9.82
C CYS A 27 -20.26 8.62 9.41
N ASP A 28 -21.35 8.70 10.18
CA ASP A 28 -22.40 9.72 9.99
C ASP A 28 -21.89 11.15 10.14
N CYS A 29 -20.78 11.36 10.89
CA CYS A 29 -20.12 12.66 11.00
C CYS A 29 -19.19 12.99 9.80
N GLY A 30 -19.11 12.13 8.79
CA GLY A 30 -18.27 12.29 7.60
C GLY A 30 -16.84 11.73 7.71
N GLU A 31 -16.37 11.41 8.91
CA GLU A 31 -15.02 10.86 9.12
C GLU A 31 -14.90 9.39 8.68
N LEU A 32 -13.65 8.96 8.45
CA LEU A 32 -13.35 7.57 8.12
C LEU A 32 -13.61 6.63 9.31
N LEU A 33 -13.65 5.35 9.01
CA LEU A 33 -13.84 4.28 9.98
C LEU A 33 -12.58 3.41 10.09
N ASP A 34 -12.34 2.90 11.29
CA ASP A 34 -11.42 1.78 11.55
C ASP A 34 -12.20 0.52 11.92
N VAL A 35 -11.70 -0.63 11.56
CA VAL A 35 -12.13 -1.90 12.17
C VAL A 35 -11.42 -2.06 13.52
N ARG A 36 -12.16 -2.34 14.57
CA ARG A 36 -11.65 -2.54 15.92
C ARG A 36 -11.92 -3.94 16.40
N TYR A 37 -11.05 -4.42 17.27
CA TYR A 37 -11.11 -5.76 17.84
C TYR A 37 -11.07 -5.70 19.36
N LYS A 38 -11.79 -6.63 19.98
CA LYS A 38 -11.68 -6.93 21.42
C LYS A 38 -11.60 -8.44 21.56
N GLY A 39 -10.59 -8.92 22.25
CA GLY A 39 -10.32 -10.33 22.45
C GLY A 39 -9.02 -10.53 23.20
N ASP A 40 -8.68 -11.79 23.39
CA ASP A 40 -7.37 -12.18 23.90
C ASP A 40 -6.45 -12.45 22.71
N PHE A 41 -5.31 -11.77 22.67
CA PHE A 41 -4.29 -11.91 21.60
C PHE A 41 -2.95 -12.29 22.26
N PRO A 42 -2.79 -13.55 22.72
CA PRO A 42 -1.60 -13.96 23.41
C PRO A 42 -0.39 -13.98 22.48
N ARG A 43 0.78 -13.68 23.03
CA ARG A 43 2.04 -13.64 22.26
C ARG A 43 2.42 -15.00 21.66
N SER A 44 1.90 -16.10 22.19
CA SER A 44 2.08 -17.45 21.61
C SER A 44 1.54 -17.61 20.19
N LEU A 45 0.68 -16.71 19.72
CA LEU A 45 0.27 -16.66 18.29
C LEU A 45 1.46 -16.43 17.34
N GLN A 46 2.56 -15.84 17.81
CA GLN A 46 3.78 -15.70 17.02
C GLN A 46 4.33 -17.06 16.57
N GLU A 47 4.29 -18.05 17.46
CA GLU A 47 4.69 -19.44 17.17
C GLU A 47 3.75 -20.06 16.13
N THR A 48 2.44 -19.88 16.31
CA THR A 48 1.43 -20.34 15.34
C THR A 48 1.66 -19.75 13.93
N PHE A 49 2.00 -18.48 13.83
CA PHE A 49 2.27 -17.83 12.53
C PHE A 49 3.57 -18.35 11.90
N CYS A 50 4.59 -18.57 12.71
CA CYS A 50 5.84 -19.19 12.27
C CYS A 50 5.62 -20.62 11.77
N GLU A 51 4.85 -21.44 12.48
CA GLU A 51 4.49 -22.79 12.08
C GLU A 51 3.73 -22.80 10.75
N ARG A 52 2.72 -21.95 10.60
CA ARG A 52 1.95 -21.83 9.33
C ARG A 52 2.84 -21.39 8.16
N ARG A 53 3.83 -20.53 8.41
CA ARG A 53 4.79 -20.13 7.37
C ARG A 53 5.68 -21.28 6.92
N ASN A 54 6.11 -22.11 7.85
CA ASN A 54 7.09 -23.17 7.59
C ASN A 54 6.43 -24.49 7.19
N HIS A 55 5.20 -24.74 7.67
CA HIS A 55 4.46 -25.98 7.50
C HIS A 55 3.00 -25.69 7.11
N ASN A 56 2.82 -24.97 6.00
CA ASN A 56 1.49 -24.62 5.49
C ASN A 56 0.68 -25.88 5.15
N GLN A 57 -0.49 -26.01 5.76
CA GLN A 57 -1.39 -27.14 5.59
C GLN A 57 -2.54 -26.84 4.61
N ASN A 58 -2.75 -25.58 4.27
CA ASN A 58 -3.83 -25.13 3.42
C ASN A 58 -3.54 -23.74 2.83
N ILE A 59 -4.34 -23.33 1.83
CA ILE A 59 -4.18 -22.05 1.12
C ILE A 59 -4.22 -20.80 2.03
N PHE A 60 -4.92 -20.86 3.16
CA PHE A 60 -4.98 -19.71 4.09
C PHE A 60 -3.75 -19.62 5.00
N ASP A 61 -3.05 -20.72 5.23
CA ASP A 61 -1.75 -20.72 5.92
C ASP A 61 -0.64 -20.24 4.97
N GLU A 62 -0.76 -20.52 3.67
CA GLU A 62 0.12 -20.00 2.63
C GLU A 62 -0.04 -18.49 2.44
N SER A 63 -1.29 -18.00 2.53
CA SER A 63 -1.60 -16.58 2.37
C SER A 63 -0.86 -15.73 3.40
N GLY A 64 -0.11 -14.74 2.94
CA GLY A 64 0.52 -13.75 3.82
C GLY A 64 -0.47 -12.79 4.48
N VAL A 65 -1.74 -12.89 4.15
CA VAL A 65 -2.86 -12.19 4.81
C VAL A 65 -3.52 -13.09 5.84
N TRP A 66 -4.05 -14.22 5.43
CA TRP A 66 -4.86 -15.09 6.27
C TRP A 66 -4.04 -15.97 7.22
N ARG A 67 -2.74 -16.06 7.05
CA ARG A 67 -1.84 -16.63 8.05
C ARG A 67 -2.01 -15.96 9.42
N PHE A 68 -2.36 -14.66 9.41
CA PHE A 68 -2.57 -13.83 10.61
C PHE A 68 -4.07 -13.63 10.95
N ARG A 69 -4.93 -14.56 10.56
CA ARG A 69 -6.41 -14.45 10.67
C ARG A 69 -6.94 -14.14 12.06
N GLU A 70 -6.21 -14.48 13.11
CA GLU A 70 -6.57 -14.14 14.50
C GLU A 70 -6.55 -12.63 14.72
N LEU A 71 -5.53 -11.93 14.17
CA LEU A 71 -5.34 -10.49 14.33
C LEU A 71 -6.23 -9.63 13.40
N ILE A 72 -6.93 -10.28 12.47
CA ILE A 72 -7.83 -9.62 11.51
C ILE A 72 -9.19 -10.32 11.45
N ASN A 73 -9.65 -10.92 12.56
CA ASN A 73 -10.86 -11.74 12.62
C ASN A 73 -12.16 -10.92 12.68
N PHE A 74 -12.35 -10.01 11.74
CA PHE A 74 -13.63 -9.29 11.60
C PHE A 74 -14.75 -10.18 11.05
N ALA A 75 -14.43 -11.29 10.41
CA ALA A 75 -15.39 -12.25 9.89
C ALA A 75 -15.98 -13.15 11.00
N GLY A 76 -15.43 -13.11 12.22
CA GLY A 76 -15.87 -13.91 13.34
C GLY A 76 -15.77 -15.42 13.07
N VAL A 77 -14.71 -15.83 12.36
CA VAL A 77 -14.46 -17.23 12.04
C VAL A 77 -13.85 -17.97 13.23
N ASN A 78 -14.15 -19.27 13.35
CA ASN A 78 -13.35 -20.14 14.18
C ASN A 78 -12.04 -20.45 13.47
N THR A 79 -10.97 -19.83 13.92
CA THR A 79 -9.64 -19.88 13.27
C THR A 79 -8.97 -21.26 13.32
N GLU A 80 -9.48 -22.16 14.16
CA GLU A 80 -9.02 -23.55 14.30
C GLU A 80 -9.81 -24.51 13.39
N ASN A 81 -10.99 -24.10 12.90
CA ASN A 81 -11.84 -24.92 12.05
C ASN A 81 -11.73 -24.48 10.58
N TYR A 82 -11.02 -25.27 9.79
CA TYR A 82 -10.84 -25.01 8.35
C TYR A 82 -12.19 -24.85 7.62
N GLY A 83 -13.16 -25.70 7.91
CA GLY A 83 -14.49 -25.63 7.28
C GLY A 83 -15.22 -24.31 7.52
N ASP A 84 -15.04 -23.69 8.69
CA ASP A 84 -15.66 -22.39 8.98
C ASP A 84 -14.97 -21.24 8.22
N TYR A 85 -13.63 -21.14 8.27
CA TYR A 85 -12.98 -20.02 7.62
C TYR A 85 -12.82 -20.17 6.11
N SER A 86 -12.74 -21.39 5.56
CA SER A 86 -12.70 -21.61 4.12
C SER A 86 -13.96 -21.17 3.39
N GLN A 87 -15.12 -21.23 4.07
CA GLN A 87 -16.39 -20.76 3.50
C GLN A 87 -16.55 -19.24 3.55
N LYS A 88 -15.91 -18.56 4.50
CA LYS A 88 -16.11 -17.13 4.76
C LYS A 88 -15.00 -16.24 4.18
N LEU A 89 -13.75 -16.70 4.23
CA LEU A 89 -12.61 -15.92 3.78
C LEU A 89 -12.43 -16.01 2.27
N VAL A 90 -11.95 -14.93 1.66
CA VAL A 90 -11.61 -14.83 0.24
C VAL A 90 -10.10 -14.78 0.08
N SER A 91 -9.56 -15.60 -0.82
CA SER A 91 -8.14 -15.70 -1.11
C SER A 91 -7.93 -16.00 -2.60
N LEU A 92 -6.88 -15.47 -3.21
CA LEU A 92 -6.42 -15.87 -4.54
C LEU A 92 -5.56 -17.15 -4.45
N GLY A 93 -6.17 -18.24 -4.02
CA GLY A 93 -5.47 -19.53 -3.89
C GLY A 93 -4.28 -19.50 -2.92
N GLY A 94 -4.32 -18.63 -1.91
CA GLY A 94 -3.23 -18.49 -0.94
C GLY A 94 -2.03 -17.68 -1.43
N ALA A 95 -2.08 -17.12 -2.64
CA ALA A 95 -0.92 -16.47 -3.23
C ALA A 95 -0.73 -15.01 -2.77
N GLU A 96 -1.80 -14.31 -2.31
CA GLU A 96 -1.71 -12.94 -1.84
C GLU A 96 -0.88 -12.84 -0.56
N GLY A 97 0.02 -11.86 -0.54
CA GLY A 97 0.90 -11.61 0.58
C GLY A 97 2.04 -12.64 0.77
N ARG A 98 2.31 -13.52 -0.19
CA ARG A 98 3.48 -14.43 -0.17
C ARG A 98 4.75 -13.66 -0.49
N THR A 99 5.00 -12.62 0.28
CA THR A 99 6.09 -11.65 0.12
C THR A 99 6.93 -11.61 1.38
N LYS A 100 8.19 -11.20 1.24
CA LYS A 100 9.12 -11.11 2.35
C LYS A 100 10.09 -9.93 2.17
N PRO A 101 10.75 -9.47 3.23
CA PRO A 101 11.86 -8.56 3.10
C PRO A 101 13.12 -9.28 2.55
N PHE A 102 13.89 -8.57 1.74
CA PHE A 102 15.16 -9.00 1.18
C PHE A 102 16.28 -8.06 1.60
N HIS A 103 17.43 -8.59 1.95
CA HIS A 103 18.66 -7.82 2.04
C HIS A 103 19.14 -7.44 0.64
N LEU A 104 19.41 -6.17 0.42
CA LEU A 104 19.92 -5.65 -0.84
C LEU A 104 21.16 -4.79 -0.59
N PRO A 105 22.36 -5.40 -0.46
CA PRO A 105 23.59 -4.67 -0.07
C PRO A 105 23.91 -3.48 -0.96
N LYS A 106 23.77 -3.61 -2.29
CA LYS A 106 24.03 -2.48 -3.21
C LYS A 106 23.02 -1.33 -3.03
N VAL A 107 21.78 -1.64 -2.63
CA VAL A 107 20.80 -0.61 -2.31
C VAL A 107 21.14 0.03 -0.97
N ALA A 108 21.57 -0.75 0.01
CA ALA A 108 22.03 -0.25 1.30
C ALA A 108 23.19 0.73 1.13
N ASP A 109 24.22 0.36 0.35
CA ASP A 109 25.34 1.24 0.00
C ASP A 109 24.88 2.52 -0.70
N TYR A 110 23.92 2.40 -1.64
CA TYR A 110 23.38 3.54 -2.37
C TYR A 110 22.65 4.54 -1.47
N VAL A 111 21.93 4.06 -0.46
CA VAL A 111 21.20 4.92 0.48
C VAL A 111 22.05 5.36 1.66
N GLY A 112 23.22 4.74 1.89
CA GLY A 112 24.15 5.08 2.96
C GLY A 112 23.81 4.44 4.30
N VAL A 113 23.13 3.27 4.30
CA VAL A 113 22.86 2.45 5.49
C VAL A 113 23.78 1.23 5.45
N ASN A 114 24.23 0.74 6.61
CA ASN A 114 25.02 -0.48 6.67
C ASN A 114 24.28 -1.65 6.01
N PRO A 115 24.95 -2.46 5.17
CA PRO A 115 24.32 -3.53 4.39
C PRO A 115 23.49 -4.52 5.23
N GLU A 116 23.93 -4.81 6.46
CA GLU A 116 23.25 -5.72 7.38
C GLU A 116 21.93 -5.12 7.94
N ASN A 117 21.76 -3.80 7.85
CA ASN A 117 20.67 -3.06 8.49
C ASN A 117 19.59 -2.57 7.52
N PHE A 118 19.69 -2.92 6.23
CA PHE A 118 18.71 -2.52 5.22
C PHE A 118 17.97 -3.70 4.61
N TRP A 119 16.65 -3.66 4.67
CA TRP A 119 15.75 -4.61 4.01
C TRP A 119 14.78 -3.90 3.09
N LEU A 120 14.42 -4.54 2.00
CA LEU A 120 13.34 -4.10 1.12
C LEU A 120 12.20 -5.14 1.16
N GLN A 121 11.05 -4.79 1.75
CA GLN A 121 9.83 -5.61 1.68
C GLN A 121 9.27 -5.52 0.26
N PHE A 122 9.35 -6.60 -0.48
CA PHE A 122 9.03 -6.61 -1.92
C PHE A 122 7.61 -7.11 -2.16
N GLU A 123 6.66 -6.19 -2.31
CA GLU A 123 5.25 -6.48 -2.58
C GLU A 123 4.95 -6.73 -4.08
N GLY A 124 5.96 -6.64 -4.93
CA GLY A 124 5.87 -6.97 -6.35
C GLY A 124 5.54 -8.43 -6.64
N ASP A 125 5.85 -9.34 -5.70
CA ASP A 125 5.59 -10.78 -5.80
C ASP A 125 4.12 -11.17 -5.57
N ASN A 126 3.26 -10.23 -5.22
CA ASN A 126 1.81 -10.48 -5.16
C ASN A 126 1.26 -10.87 -6.54
N PRO A 127 0.17 -11.66 -6.61
CA PRO A 127 -0.39 -12.19 -7.87
C PRO A 127 -0.65 -11.14 -8.94
N THR A 128 -1.13 -9.94 -8.57
CA THR A 128 -1.34 -8.85 -9.54
C THR A 128 -0.15 -7.90 -9.65
N GLY A 129 0.97 -8.21 -9.00
CA GLY A 129 2.20 -7.44 -9.02
C GLY A 129 2.19 -6.24 -8.07
N SER A 130 1.35 -6.19 -7.05
CA SER A 130 1.36 -5.11 -6.06
C SER A 130 0.71 -5.46 -4.72
N PHE A 131 1.04 -4.70 -3.68
CA PHE A 131 0.48 -4.82 -2.33
C PHE A 131 -1.06 -4.73 -2.25
N LYS A 132 -1.72 -4.29 -3.31
CA LYS A 132 -3.18 -4.13 -3.33
C LYS A 132 -3.90 -5.44 -3.06
N ASP A 133 -3.30 -6.57 -3.40
CA ASP A 133 -3.87 -7.91 -3.20
C ASP A 133 -4.11 -8.21 -1.72
N ASN A 134 -3.23 -7.75 -0.84
CA ASN A 134 -3.43 -7.88 0.60
C ASN A 134 -4.77 -7.26 1.06
N GLY A 135 -5.03 -6.03 0.61
CA GLY A 135 -6.25 -5.33 0.95
C GLY A 135 -7.49 -5.87 0.24
N MET A 136 -7.35 -6.44 -0.94
CA MET A 136 -8.50 -7.04 -1.65
C MET A 136 -8.95 -8.34 -1.01
N ALA A 137 -8.07 -9.18 -0.49
CA ALA A 137 -8.44 -10.38 0.25
C ALA A 137 -9.45 -10.07 1.37
N THR A 138 -9.16 -9.06 2.17
CA THR A 138 -10.04 -8.65 3.29
C THR A 138 -11.26 -7.85 2.85
N ALA A 139 -11.14 -7.00 1.82
CA ALA A 139 -12.28 -6.26 1.29
C ALA A 139 -13.31 -7.18 0.64
N PHE A 140 -12.87 -8.17 -0.15
CA PHE A 140 -13.76 -9.16 -0.77
C PHE A 140 -14.37 -10.10 0.26
N THR A 141 -13.63 -10.49 1.30
CA THR A 141 -14.20 -11.21 2.45
C THR A 141 -15.33 -10.41 3.09
N HIS A 142 -15.15 -9.12 3.34
CA HIS A 142 -16.21 -8.29 3.89
C HIS A 142 -17.36 -8.10 2.88
N ALA A 143 -17.06 -7.92 1.59
CA ALA A 143 -18.09 -7.87 0.53
C ALA A 143 -18.97 -9.13 0.54
N ARG A 144 -18.37 -10.32 0.68
CA ARG A 144 -19.08 -11.61 0.83
C ARG A 144 -19.97 -11.63 2.08
N ILE A 145 -19.44 -11.21 3.24
CA ILE A 145 -20.18 -11.16 4.52
C ILE A 145 -21.42 -10.29 4.41
N VAL A 146 -21.34 -9.16 3.71
CA VAL A 146 -22.48 -8.24 3.55
C VAL A 146 -23.32 -8.55 2.32
N GLY A 147 -23.08 -9.68 1.63
CA GLY A 147 -23.85 -10.15 0.48
C GLY A 147 -23.77 -9.24 -0.75
N ALA A 148 -22.63 -8.58 -0.96
CA ALA A 148 -22.40 -7.77 -2.16
C ALA A 148 -22.20 -8.67 -3.39
N LYS A 149 -22.82 -8.32 -4.52
CA LYS A 149 -22.64 -9.00 -5.81
C LYS A 149 -21.76 -8.21 -6.76
N LYS A 150 -21.59 -6.91 -6.51
CA LYS A 150 -20.77 -6.02 -7.32
C LYS A 150 -19.86 -5.19 -6.44
N VAL A 151 -18.60 -5.11 -6.85
CA VAL A 151 -17.61 -4.20 -6.26
C VAL A 151 -17.31 -3.08 -7.25
N VAL A 152 -16.99 -1.90 -6.73
CA VAL A 152 -16.65 -0.75 -7.57
C VAL A 152 -15.40 -0.06 -7.06
N CYS A 153 -14.54 0.40 -7.98
CA CYS A 153 -13.46 1.32 -7.66
C CYS A 153 -13.20 2.33 -8.77
N ALA A 154 -12.69 3.50 -8.40
CA ALA A 154 -12.08 4.45 -9.32
C ALA A 154 -10.56 4.20 -9.31
N SER A 155 -10.01 3.68 -10.41
CA SER A 155 -8.56 3.45 -10.55
C SER A 155 -8.20 3.02 -11.97
N THR A 156 -7.07 3.50 -12.47
CA THR A 156 -6.46 3.03 -13.73
C THR A 156 -5.28 2.08 -13.53
N GLY A 157 -4.92 1.76 -12.27
CA GLY A 157 -3.66 1.06 -11.94
C GLY A 157 -3.84 -0.12 -10.99
N ASN A 158 -2.95 -0.19 -9.98
CA ASN A 158 -2.83 -1.34 -9.09
C ASN A 158 -4.14 -1.74 -8.36
N THR A 159 -4.98 -0.76 -7.99
CA THR A 159 -6.25 -1.05 -7.31
C THR A 159 -7.24 -1.76 -8.23
N SER A 160 -7.39 -1.28 -9.47
CA SER A 160 -8.31 -1.90 -10.44
C SER A 160 -7.84 -3.30 -10.85
N SER A 161 -6.55 -3.49 -11.08
CA SER A 161 -5.98 -4.81 -11.41
C SER A 161 -6.27 -5.85 -10.33
N SER A 162 -6.05 -5.48 -9.06
CA SER A 162 -6.30 -6.36 -7.93
C SER A 162 -7.80 -6.62 -7.72
N ALA A 163 -8.65 -5.59 -7.81
CA ALA A 163 -10.10 -5.78 -7.72
C ALA A 163 -10.65 -6.70 -8.81
N ALA A 164 -10.16 -6.55 -10.04
CA ALA A 164 -10.55 -7.40 -11.17
C ALA A 164 -10.12 -8.86 -10.96
N ALA A 165 -8.90 -9.11 -10.46
CA ALA A 165 -8.39 -10.46 -10.19
C ALA A 165 -9.23 -11.17 -9.13
N PHE A 166 -9.52 -10.50 -8.01
CA PHE A 166 -10.35 -11.08 -6.95
C PHE A 166 -11.80 -11.31 -7.39
N ALA A 167 -12.38 -10.40 -8.19
CA ALA A 167 -13.72 -10.61 -8.74
C ALA A 167 -13.77 -11.78 -9.73
N ALA A 168 -12.75 -11.94 -10.57
CA ALA A 168 -12.66 -13.06 -11.50
C ALA A 168 -12.52 -14.42 -10.79
N HIS A 169 -11.89 -14.41 -9.61
CA HIS A 169 -11.74 -15.62 -8.78
C HIS A 169 -13.03 -15.96 -8.01
N GLU A 170 -13.81 -14.95 -7.62
CA GLU A 170 -15.05 -15.09 -6.89
C GLU A 170 -16.24 -15.25 -7.84
N LEU A 171 -16.78 -16.46 -7.96
CA LEU A 171 -17.82 -16.83 -8.93
C LEU A 171 -19.07 -15.93 -8.93
N ASP A 172 -19.37 -15.28 -7.82
CA ASP A 172 -20.59 -14.52 -7.61
C ASP A 172 -20.36 -12.99 -7.53
N MET A 173 -19.16 -12.48 -7.85
CA MET A 173 -18.85 -11.04 -7.76
C MET A 173 -18.37 -10.46 -9.08
N GLU A 174 -18.88 -9.28 -9.43
CA GLU A 174 -18.45 -8.51 -10.59
C GLU A 174 -17.66 -7.28 -10.17
N ALA A 175 -16.56 -6.99 -10.88
CA ALA A 175 -15.82 -5.75 -10.71
C ALA A 175 -16.26 -4.70 -11.74
N VAL A 176 -16.63 -3.53 -11.26
CA VAL A 176 -16.89 -2.32 -12.06
C VAL A 176 -15.78 -1.31 -11.78
N ILE A 177 -15.04 -0.95 -12.81
CA ILE A 177 -13.90 -0.04 -12.73
C ILE A 177 -14.26 1.27 -13.42
N LEU A 178 -14.27 2.37 -12.67
CA LEU A 178 -14.47 3.71 -13.24
C LEU A 178 -13.11 4.35 -13.48
N VAL A 179 -12.92 4.89 -14.67
CA VAL A 179 -11.69 5.58 -15.08
C VAL A 179 -12.03 6.92 -15.72
N GLY A 180 -11.24 7.96 -15.45
CA GLY A 180 -11.41 9.26 -16.11
C GLY A 180 -10.99 9.17 -17.57
N ALA A 181 -11.85 9.64 -18.48
CA ALA A 181 -11.59 9.62 -19.92
C ALA A 181 -10.37 10.47 -20.31
N GLY A 182 -9.63 10.02 -21.33
CA GLY A 182 -8.56 10.80 -21.98
C GLY A 182 -7.17 10.72 -21.35
N LYS A 183 -6.97 10.00 -20.23
CA LYS A 183 -5.65 9.81 -19.59
C LYS A 183 -5.28 8.35 -19.39
N ILE A 184 -5.90 7.44 -20.12
CA ILE A 184 -5.73 6.02 -19.89
C ILE A 184 -4.51 5.52 -20.66
N ALA A 185 -3.42 5.27 -19.95
CA ALA A 185 -2.36 4.42 -20.49
C ALA A 185 -2.93 2.99 -20.63
N LYS A 186 -3.21 2.56 -21.86
CA LYS A 186 -3.82 1.24 -22.14
C LYS A 186 -3.09 0.09 -21.41
N GLY A 187 -1.77 0.16 -21.28
CA GLY A 187 -0.98 -0.83 -20.54
C GLY A 187 -1.34 -0.94 -19.06
N LYS A 188 -1.78 0.14 -18.40
CA LYS A 188 -2.20 0.12 -16.99
C LYS A 188 -3.55 -0.54 -16.77
N LEU A 189 -4.42 -0.59 -17.79
CA LEU A 189 -5.69 -1.30 -17.74
C LEU A 189 -5.60 -2.76 -18.20
N ALA A 190 -4.48 -3.17 -18.78
CA ALA A 190 -4.33 -4.49 -19.39
C ALA A 190 -4.77 -5.63 -18.46
N GLN A 191 -4.33 -5.62 -17.19
CA GLN A 191 -4.74 -6.64 -16.23
C GLN A 191 -6.23 -6.58 -15.91
N SER A 192 -6.82 -5.39 -15.71
CA SER A 192 -8.25 -5.26 -15.41
C SER A 192 -9.11 -5.80 -16.54
N LEU A 193 -8.73 -5.52 -17.79
CA LEU A 193 -9.41 -6.03 -18.99
C LEU A 193 -9.22 -7.54 -19.14
N ALA A 194 -8.00 -8.04 -18.95
CA ALA A 194 -7.68 -9.46 -19.06
C ALA A 194 -8.42 -10.31 -18.03
N TYR A 195 -8.65 -9.78 -16.82
CA TYR A 195 -9.44 -10.43 -15.78
C TYR A 195 -10.96 -10.25 -15.93
N GLY A 196 -11.43 -9.62 -17.03
CA GLY A 196 -12.85 -9.52 -17.35
C GLY A 196 -13.64 -8.48 -16.56
N ALA A 197 -12.98 -7.49 -15.94
CA ALA A 197 -13.69 -6.41 -15.25
C ALA A 197 -14.48 -5.53 -16.23
N ASN A 198 -15.64 -5.04 -15.79
CA ASN A 198 -16.41 -4.04 -16.52
C ASN A 198 -15.78 -2.67 -16.32
N VAL A 199 -15.07 -2.17 -17.34
CA VAL A 199 -14.36 -0.88 -17.31
C VAL A 199 -15.21 0.19 -17.98
N LEU A 200 -15.56 1.23 -17.22
CA LEU A 200 -16.37 2.37 -17.66
C LEU A 200 -15.52 3.64 -17.69
N GLU A 201 -15.38 4.23 -18.87
CA GLU A 201 -14.74 5.53 -19.06
C GLU A 201 -15.73 6.67 -18.77
N VAL A 202 -15.44 7.42 -17.71
CA VAL A 202 -16.23 8.57 -17.27
C VAL A 202 -15.64 9.84 -17.90
N LYS A 203 -16.47 10.66 -18.55
CA LYS A 203 -16.03 11.97 -19.04
C LYS A 203 -15.63 12.86 -17.86
N GLY A 204 -14.34 13.12 -17.72
CA GLY A 204 -13.74 13.85 -16.59
C GLY A 204 -12.42 13.23 -16.13
N ASP A 205 -11.92 13.68 -15.00
CA ASP A 205 -10.69 13.20 -14.39
C ASP A 205 -10.96 12.13 -13.31
N PHE A 206 -9.91 11.78 -12.56
CA PHE A 206 -9.99 10.82 -11.46
C PHE A 206 -10.95 11.28 -10.34
N ASP A 207 -11.01 12.57 -10.06
CA ASP A 207 -11.86 13.10 -8.98
C ASP A 207 -13.34 12.98 -9.33
N VAL A 208 -13.71 13.17 -10.61
CA VAL A 208 -15.06 12.92 -11.11
C VAL A 208 -15.42 11.43 -11.00
N ALA A 209 -14.53 10.53 -11.43
CA ALA A 209 -14.75 9.09 -11.29
C ALA A 209 -14.91 8.66 -9.81
N MET A 210 -14.11 9.23 -8.92
CA MET A 210 -14.21 8.95 -7.48
C MET A 210 -15.51 9.49 -6.86
N ALA A 211 -15.96 10.67 -7.26
CA ALA A 211 -17.25 11.21 -6.83
C ALA A 211 -18.41 10.30 -7.24
N MET A 212 -18.38 9.77 -8.49
CA MET A 212 -19.37 8.82 -8.97
C MET A 212 -19.33 7.50 -8.18
N VAL A 213 -18.14 6.98 -7.85
CA VAL A 213 -18.03 5.78 -6.99
C VAL A 213 -18.71 6.00 -5.63
N LYS A 214 -18.49 7.15 -5.00
CA LYS A 214 -19.13 7.50 -3.73
C LYS A 214 -20.65 7.61 -3.87
N GLN A 215 -21.14 8.18 -4.96
CA GLN A 215 -22.58 8.30 -5.25
C GLN A 215 -23.20 6.94 -5.50
N LEU A 216 -22.61 6.09 -6.35
CA LEU A 216 -23.06 4.72 -6.60
C LEU A 216 -23.17 3.90 -5.32
N SER A 217 -22.20 4.05 -4.41
CA SER A 217 -22.24 3.35 -3.12
C SER A 217 -23.46 3.72 -2.28
N LYS A 218 -23.88 4.99 -2.32
CA LYS A 218 -25.04 5.48 -1.57
C LYS A 218 -26.38 5.05 -2.20
N GLU A 219 -26.48 5.10 -3.53
CA GLU A 219 -27.72 4.92 -4.26
C GLU A 219 -28.03 3.46 -4.61
N SER A 220 -27.01 2.69 -4.95
CA SER A 220 -27.17 1.30 -5.46
C SER A 220 -26.67 0.22 -4.51
N GLY A 221 -26.06 0.58 -3.38
CA GLY A 221 -25.47 -0.38 -2.44
C GLY A 221 -24.31 -1.18 -3.01
N VAL A 222 -23.69 -0.75 -4.11
CA VAL A 222 -22.49 -1.37 -4.65
C VAL A 222 -21.33 -1.22 -3.65
N TYR A 223 -20.51 -2.26 -3.51
CA TYR A 223 -19.44 -2.30 -2.52
C TYR A 223 -18.17 -1.60 -3.02
N VAL A 224 -17.76 -0.54 -2.34
CA VAL A 224 -16.57 0.25 -2.70
C VAL A 224 -15.31 -0.41 -2.20
N VAL A 225 -14.31 -0.60 -3.10
CA VAL A 225 -13.00 -1.17 -2.77
C VAL A 225 -11.83 -0.20 -2.93
N ASN A 226 -12.08 1.12 -2.92
CA ASN A 226 -11.04 2.16 -2.81
C ASN A 226 -10.48 2.22 -1.36
N SER A 227 -9.42 2.99 -1.15
CA SER A 227 -8.69 3.07 0.13
C SER A 227 -9.45 3.70 1.30
N LEU A 228 -10.66 4.26 1.06
CA LEU A 228 -11.58 4.68 2.12
C LEU A 228 -12.25 3.50 2.84
N ASN A 229 -12.21 2.31 2.26
CA ASN A 229 -12.77 1.11 2.86
C ASN A 229 -11.87 0.61 4.00
N ALA A 230 -12.40 0.61 5.22
CA ALA A 230 -11.65 0.23 6.42
C ALA A 230 -11.17 -1.23 6.38
N PHE A 231 -11.94 -2.14 5.77
CA PHE A 231 -11.58 -3.55 5.69
C PHE A 231 -10.40 -3.80 4.75
N ARG A 232 -10.21 -2.98 3.72
CA ARG A 232 -8.98 -3.03 2.92
C ARG A 232 -7.73 -2.82 3.76
N LEU A 233 -7.79 -1.89 4.71
CA LEU A 233 -6.64 -1.56 5.55
C LEU A 233 -6.28 -2.71 6.48
N GLU A 234 -7.23 -3.58 6.82
CA GLU A 234 -6.98 -4.79 7.62
C GLU A 234 -6.06 -5.78 6.90
N GLY A 235 -6.24 -5.98 5.60
CA GLY A 235 -5.31 -6.78 4.81
C GLY A 235 -3.96 -6.11 4.61
N GLN A 236 -3.93 -4.81 4.37
CA GLN A 236 -2.68 -4.05 4.21
C GLN A 236 -1.82 -4.05 5.49
N LYS A 237 -2.44 -4.03 6.69
CA LYS A 237 -1.69 -4.06 7.96
C LYS A 237 -0.91 -5.37 8.16
N THR A 238 -1.33 -6.49 7.53
CA THR A 238 -0.62 -7.78 7.64
C THR A 238 0.79 -7.75 7.03
N MET A 239 1.07 -6.77 6.19
CA MET A 239 2.42 -6.54 5.67
C MET A 239 3.42 -6.30 6.82
N MET A 240 3.02 -5.54 7.85
CA MET A 240 3.87 -5.33 9.03
C MET A 240 4.01 -6.59 9.87
N TYR A 241 2.98 -7.43 9.93
CA TYR A 241 3.08 -8.72 10.61
C TYR A 241 4.08 -9.65 9.89
N ARG A 242 4.10 -9.65 8.54
CA ARG A 242 5.10 -10.40 7.76
C ARG A 242 6.52 -9.90 7.98
N VAL A 243 6.70 -8.58 7.98
CA VAL A 243 8.00 -7.96 8.27
C VAL A 243 8.49 -8.40 9.64
N LEU A 244 7.65 -8.24 10.67
CA LEU A 244 8.01 -8.62 12.04
C LEU A 244 8.22 -10.13 12.20
N ASP A 245 7.38 -10.98 11.60
CA ASP A 245 7.55 -12.43 11.60
C ASP A 245 8.88 -12.86 10.95
N TYR A 246 9.29 -12.19 9.86
CA TYR A 246 10.59 -12.40 9.25
C TYR A 246 11.74 -11.95 10.15
N LEU A 247 11.61 -10.81 10.81
CA LEU A 247 12.57 -10.25 11.75
C LEU A 247 12.44 -10.86 13.17
N ARG A 248 11.78 -12.02 13.32
CA ARG A 248 11.56 -12.71 14.61
C ARG A 248 10.92 -11.82 15.66
N TRP A 249 10.01 -10.95 15.23
CA TRP A 249 9.28 -9.96 16.04
C TRP A 249 10.17 -8.87 16.67
N GLU A 250 11.39 -8.71 16.17
CA GLU A 250 12.22 -7.54 16.46
C GLU A 250 11.72 -6.36 15.62
N VAL A 251 11.52 -5.23 16.30
CA VAL A 251 10.99 -4.02 15.65
C VAL A 251 12.16 -3.23 15.08
N PRO A 252 12.19 -2.96 13.75
CA PRO A 252 13.22 -2.14 13.16
C PRO A 252 13.16 -0.69 13.67
N ASP A 253 14.21 0.08 13.50
CA ASP A 253 14.22 1.50 13.86
C ASP A 253 13.31 2.29 12.91
N TRP A 254 13.35 1.96 11.62
CA TRP A 254 12.60 2.68 10.60
C TRP A 254 11.78 1.78 9.70
N ILE A 255 10.56 2.26 9.40
CA ILE A 255 9.74 1.79 8.27
C ILE A 255 9.61 2.95 7.29
N VAL A 256 10.17 2.81 6.10
CA VAL A 256 10.11 3.84 5.05
C VAL A 256 9.16 3.40 3.94
N LEU A 257 8.20 4.25 3.56
CA LEU A 257 7.16 3.88 2.60
C LEU A 257 6.72 5.06 1.73
N PRO A 258 6.21 4.80 0.49
CA PRO A 258 5.70 5.87 -0.37
C PRO A 258 4.34 6.36 0.08
N GLY A 259 4.11 7.68 -0.03
CA GLY A 259 2.89 8.36 0.33
C GLY A 259 2.06 8.81 -0.88
N GLY A 260 0.99 8.05 -1.20
CA GLY A 260 -0.04 8.47 -2.17
C GLY A 260 -1.36 8.71 -1.46
N ASN A 261 -2.34 7.81 -1.56
CA ASN A 261 -3.60 7.85 -0.78
C ASN A 261 -3.43 7.56 0.72
N LEU A 262 -2.21 7.31 1.17
CA LEU A 262 -1.81 7.10 2.55
C LEU A 262 -2.46 5.88 3.25
N GLY A 263 -2.97 4.92 2.46
CA GLY A 263 -3.59 3.71 3.00
C GLY A 263 -2.61 2.83 3.75
N ASN A 264 -1.40 2.61 3.20
CA ASN A 264 -0.35 1.84 3.88
C ASN A 264 0.14 2.54 5.14
N THR A 265 0.37 3.86 5.11
CA THR A 265 0.74 4.62 6.31
C THR A 265 -0.27 4.40 7.43
N SER A 266 -1.57 4.51 7.11
CA SER A 266 -2.66 4.26 8.05
C SER A 266 -2.69 2.82 8.57
N ALA A 267 -2.55 1.83 7.68
CA ALA A 267 -2.61 0.42 8.01
C ALA A 267 -1.42 -0.03 8.87
N PHE A 268 -0.22 0.43 8.55
CA PHE A 268 1.00 0.08 9.28
C PHE A 268 1.01 0.70 10.67
N GLY A 269 0.64 2.00 10.78
CA GLY A 269 0.48 2.61 12.09
C GLY A 269 -0.54 1.88 12.95
N LYS A 270 -1.69 1.47 12.37
CA LYS A 270 -2.69 0.67 13.08
C LYS A 270 -2.13 -0.69 13.54
N ALA A 271 -1.34 -1.38 12.70
CA ALA A 271 -0.70 -2.63 13.08
C ALA A 271 0.21 -2.45 14.31
N PHE A 272 1.06 -1.44 14.30
CA PHE A 272 1.96 -1.17 15.43
C PHE A 272 1.22 -0.68 16.68
N MET A 273 0.14 0.12 16.55
CA MET A 273 -0.72 0.50 17.68
C MET A 273 -1.31 -0.74 18.35
N GLU A 274 -1.92 -1.63 17.56
CA GLU A 274 -2.53 -2.87 18.07
C GLU A 274 -1.50 -3.79 18.73
N LEU A 275 -0.35 -4.03 18.10
CA LEU A 275 0.71 -4.86 18.68
C LEU A 275 1.29 -4.26 19.97
N TYR A 276 1.37 -2.93 20.05
CA TYR A 276 1.79 -2.23 21.27
C TYR A 276 0.76 -2.39 22.39
N ASP A 277 -0.53 -2.21 22.05
CA ASP A 277 -1.65 -2.37 23.01
C ASP A 277 -1.78 -3.82 23.50
N TYR A 278 -1.47 -4.81 22.65
CA TYR A 278 -1.45 -6.24 23.01
C TYR A 278 -0.19 -6.63 23.80
N GLY A 279 0.76 -5.72 23.98
CA GLY A 279 2.03 -5.98 24.69
C GLY A 279 3.01 -6.86 23.90
N TRP A 280 2.83 -7.03 22.59
CA TRP A 280 3.72 -7.82 21.74
C TRP A 280 5.03 -7.12 21.45
N ILE A 281 4.97 -5.80 21.32
CA ILE A 281 6.13 -4.93 21.09
C ILE A 281 6.23 -3.88 22.21
N LYS A 282 7.45 -3.51 22.58
CA LYS A 282 7.75 -2.43 23.53
C LYS A 282 8.33 -1.19 22.82
N LYS A 283 9.07 -1.43 21.74
CA LYS A 283 9.63 -0.40 20.86
C LYS A 283 8.63 -0.12 19.74
N LYS A 284 8.51 1.13 19.34
CA LYS A 284 7.77 1.59 18.16
C LYS A 284 8.78 1.91 17.07
N PRO A 285 8.57 1.48 15.81
CA PRO A 285 9.43 1.96 14.73
C PRO A 285 9.09 3.44 14.47
N ARG A 286 10.06 4.22 14.04
CA ARG A 286 9.79 5.50 13.41
C ARG A 286 9.31 5.24 11.98
N MET A 287 8.31 5.98 11.52
CA MET A 287 7.82 5.84 10.15
C MET A 287 8.17 7.06 9.31
N ALA A 288 8.83 6.83 8.16
CA ALA A 288 9.14 7.87 7.20
C ALA A 288 8.20 7.73 5.98
N VAL A 289 7.38 8.75 5.73
CA VAL A 289 6.48 8.77 4.57
C VAL A 289 7.11 9.64 3.49
N VAL A 290 7.35 9.04 2.32
CA VAL A 290 8.00 9.70 1.18
C VAL A 290 6.95 10.06 0.14
N VAL A 291 6.82 11.34 -0.18
CA VAL A 291 5.95 11.84 -1.26
C VAL A 291 6.77 12.37 -2.43
N ALA A 292 6.21 12.36 -3.63
CA ALA A 292 6.84 13.02 -4.77
C ALA A 292 6.69 14.55 -4.65
N GLU A 293 7.70 15.31 -5.07
CA GLU A 293 7.63 16.78 -5.10
C GLU A 293 6.47 17.30 -5.95
N GLY A 294 6.07 16.56 -6.98
CA GLY A 294 4.92 16.91 -7.80
C GLY A 294 3.55 16.54 -7.20
N ALA A 295 3.52 15.93 -5.99
CA ALA A 295 2.31 15.61 -5.23
C ALA A 295 2.58 15.75 -3.71
N PRO A 296 2.94 16.95 -3.23
CA PRO A 296 3.60 17.15 -1.94
C PRO A 296 2.65 17.28 -0.74
N THR A 297 1.35 17.14 -0.90
CA THR A 297 0.31 17.53 0.07
C THR A 297 0.61 17.14 1.51
N LEU A 298 1.03 15.88 1.77
CA LEU A 298 1.33 15.48 3.14
C LEU A 298 2.55 16.22 3.70
N ALA A 299 3.59 16.43 2.87
CA ALA A 299 4.78 17.16 3.30
C ALA A 299 4.47 18.64 3.59
N ASP A 300 3.74 19.30 2.70
CA ASP A 300 3.37 20.70 2.86
C ASP A 300 2.48 20.90 4.11
N LEU A 301 1.49 20.03 4.31
CA LEU A 301 0.64 20.09 5.50
C LEU A 301 1.40 19.77 6.78
N TYR A 302 2.17 18.70 6.80
CA TYR A 302 2.87 18.23 8.01
C TYR A 302 4.09 19.08 8.35
N ASN A 303 4.97 19.37 7.37
CA ASN A 303 6.22 20.07 7.60
C ASN A 303 6.06 21.58 7.60
N ASP A 304 5.34 22.14 6.63
CA ASP A 304 5.28 23.60 6.42
C ASP A 304 4.15 24.22 7.23
N ARG A 305 2.93 23.64 7.18
CA ARG A 305 1.75 24.13 7.92
C ARG A 305 1.59 23.54 9.33
N LYS A 306 2.52 22.66 9.76
CA LYS A 306 2.56 22.04 11.09
C LYS A 306 1.26 21.32 11.48
N LEU A 307 0.52 20.80 10.51
CA LEU A 307 -0.68 20.00 10.75
C LEU A 307 -0.34 18.74 11.55
N ARG A 308 -1.06 18.47 12.64
CA ARG A 308 -0.85 17.33 13.54
C ARG A 308 -2.17 16.65 13.87
N TRP A 309 -2.08 15.41 14.34
CA TRP A 309 -3.24 14.66 14.83
C TRP A 309 -3.78 15.20 16.14
N ASN A 310 -2.92 15.61 17.06
CA ASN A 310 -3.22 16.17 18.38
C ASN A 310 -4.27 15.35 19.15
N GLY A 311 -4.05 14.02 19.24
CA GLY A 311 -4.98 13.11 19.90
C GLY A 311 -6.37 13.06 19.25
N GLY A 312 -6.52 13.49 17.99
CA GLY A 312 -7.78 13.56 17.24
C GLY A 312 -8.36 14.95 17.09
N ASN A 313 -7.76 15.95 17.74
CA ASN A 313 -8.16 17.36 17.63
C ASN A 313 -7.41 18.05 16.46
N ILE A 314 -7.65 17.55 15.24
CA ILE A 314 -7.02 18.08 14.03
C ILE A 314 -7.63 19.45 13.72
N ASP A 315 -6.77 20.41 13.39
CA ASP A 315 -7.24 21.68 12.82
C ASP A 315 -7.64 21.48 11.35
N ASN A 316 -8.92 21.26 11.12
CA ASN A 316 -9.45 21.05 9.78
C ASN A 316 -9.37 22.33 8.92
N SER A 317 -9.30 23.52 9.50
CA SER A 317 -9.19 24.77 8.75
C SER A 317 -7.91 24.80 7.90
N ILE A 318 -6.80 24.27 8.42
CA ILE A 318 -5.52 24.13 7.69
C ILE A 318 -5.69 23.26 6.44
N ILE A 319 -6.47 22.16 6.54
CA ILE A 319 -6.73 21.26 5.41
C ILE A 319 -7.60 21.98 4.37
N ASP A 320 -8.68 22.60 4.82
CA ASP A 320 -9.66 23.27 3.96
C ASP A 320 -9.02 24.44 3.21
N GLU A 321 -8.22 25.27 3.90
CA GLU A 321 -7.45 26.35 3.28
C GLU A 321 -6.44 25.86 2.25
N TYR A 322 -5.71 24.77 2.57
CA TYR A 322 -4.76 24.18 1.63
C TYR A 322 -5.46 23.68 0.36
N TYR A 323 -6.57 22.97 0.51
CA TYR A 323 -7.31 22.47 -0.65
C TYR A 323 -7.98 23.59 -1.45
N ALA A 324 -8.50 24.61 -0.78
CA ALA A 324 -9.05 25.81 -1.46
C ALA A 324 -7.95 26.55 -2.26
N GLU A 325 -6.73 26.61 -1.71
CA GLU A 325 -5.58 27.20 -2.43
C GLU A 325 -5.19 26.37 -3.66
N VAL A 326 -5.10 25.03 -3.52
CA VAL A 326 -4.82 24.09 -4.61
C VAL A 326 -5.85 24.23 -5.73
N ASP A 327 -7.15 24.27 -5.38
CA ASP A 327 -8.25 24.39 -6.35
C ASP A 327 -8.23 25.76 -7.03
N ARG A 328 -8.05 26.86 -6.28
CA ARG A 328 -7.99 28.23 -6.81
C ARG A 328 -6.81 28.42 -7.79
N LYS A 329 -5.65 27.84 -7.49
CA LYS A 329 -4.46 27.91 -8.34
C LYS A 329 -4.48 26.90 -9.49
N GLY A 330 -5.45 26.00 -9.55
CA GLY A 330 -5.55 24.95 -10.56
C GLY A 330 -4.37 23.96 -10.50
N ILE A 331 -3.77 23.77 -9.30
CA ILE A 331 -2.62 22.87 -9.12
C ILE A 331 -3.08 21.43 -9.36
N LYS A 332 -2.34 20.72 -10.18
CA LYS A 332 -2.56 19.28 -10.45
C LYS A 332 -1.32 18.50 -10.00
N ALA A 333 -1.54 17.31 -9.45
CA ALA A 333 -0.44 16.40 -9.21
C ALA A 333 0.25 16.06 -10.54
N LYS A 334 1.57 15.99 -10.51
CA LYS A 334 2.36 15.60 -11.68
C LYS A 334 3.67 14.95 -11.24
N THR A 335 3.77 13.64 -11.41
CA THR A 335 4.99 12.88 -11.11
C THR A 335 5.09 11.65 -12.02
N LYS A 336 6.32 11.18 -12.29
CA LYS A 336 6.55 9.89 -12.94
C LYS A 336 6.13 8.71 -12.05
N ALA A 337 6.07 8.89 -10.75
CA ALA A 337 5.59 7.92 -9.78
C ALA A 337 4.04 7.91 -9.73
N SER A 338 3.41 7.53 -10.82
CA SER A 338 1.97 7.67 -11.07
C SER A 338 1.05 7.06 -9.99
N ALA A 339 1.48 6.02 -9.26
CA ALA A 339 0.68 5.41 -8.21
C ALA A 339 0.61 6.26 -6.91
N ILE A 340 1.48 7.29 -6.79
CA ILE A 340 1.44 8.29 -5.71
C ILE A 340 1.13 9.71 -6.23
N GLU A 341 0.67 9.87 -7.46
CA GLU A 341 0.24 11.14 -8.06
C GLU A 341 -1.13 11.57 -7.48
N ILE A 342 -1.14 11.95 -6.20
CA ILE A 342 -2.36 12.23 -5.42
C ILE A 342 -2.23 13.55 -4.68
N LEU A 343 -3.15 14.50 -4.93
CA LEU A 343 -3.21 15.79 -4.19
C LEU A 343 -4.14 15.76 -2.98
N LYS A 344 -5.21 14.98 -3.03
CA LYS A 344 -6.18 14.93 -1.91
C LYS A 344 -6.21 13.50 -1.32
N PRO A 345 -5.21 13.12 -0.52
CA PRO A 345 -5.09 11.77 0.01
C PRO A 345 -6.22 11.42 0.97
N VAL A 346 -6.93 10.33 0.69
CA VAL A 346 -8.11 9.89 1.45
C VAL A 346 -7.78 9.61 2.92
N ASN A 347 -6.61 9.01 3.19
CA ASN A 347 -6.23 8.59 4.55
C ASN A 347 -5.36 9.62 5.30
N LEU A 348 -5.42 10.91 4.93
CA LEU A 348 -4.60 11.97 5.53
C LEU A 348 -4.67 11.95 7.07
N LYS A 349 -5.87 12.04 7.64
CA LYS A 349 -6.06 12.10 9.10
C LYS A 349 -5.55 10.85 9.82
N LYS A 350 -5.78 9.66 9.25
CA LYS A 350 -5.23 8.41 9.81
C LYS A 350 -3.70 8.37 9.74
N SER A 351 -3.11 8.97 8.71
CA SER A 351 -1.66 9.08 8.58
C SER A 351 -1.05 10.03 9.60
N LEU A 352 -1.71 11.15 9.89
CA LEU A 352 -1.29 12.04 10.97
C LEU A 352 -1.28 11.32 12.32
N ARG A 353 -2.29 10.49 12.60
CA ARG A 353 -2.32 9.63 13.80
C ARG A 353 -1.13 8.67 13.84
N THR A 354 -0.82 8.06 12.71
CA THR A 354 0.34 7.17 12.60
C THR A 354 1.65 7.91 12.88
N LEU A 355 1.85 9.07 12.25
CA LEU A 355 3.06 9.89 12.42
C LEU A 355 3.23 10.34 13.87
N GLU A 356 2.13 10.73 14.56
CA GLU A 356 2.17 11.07 15.98
C GLU A 356 2.53 9.85 16.85
N PHE A 357 1.95 8.68 16.59
CA PHE A 357 2.22 7.47 17.37
C PHE A 357 3.67 6.97 17.21
N THR A 358 4.24 7.11 16.01
CA THR A 358 5.56 6.55 15.64
C THR A 358 6.69 7.58 15.70
N ASP A 359 6.45 8.80 16.17
CA ASP A 359 7.39 9.93 16.03
C ASP A 359 7.93 10.01 14.59
N GLY A 360 7.01 9.92 13.64
CA GLY A 360 7.33 9.76 12.23
C GLY A 360 7.69 11.07 11.54
N VAL A 361 8.29 10.94 10.36
CA VAL A 361 8.71 12.06 9.52
C VAL A 361 8.09 11.99 8.13
N VAL A 362 8.02 13.12 7.45
CA VAL A 362 7.59 13.20 6.05
C VAL A 362 8.67 13.88 5.24
N THR A 363 9.06 13.28 4.12
CA THR A 363 9.99 13.88 3.17
C THR A 363 9.42 13.87 1.76
N LYS A 364 9.87 14.81 0.92
CA LYS A 364 9.53 14.87 -0.50
C LYS A 364 10.80 14.67 -1.35
N VAL A 365 10.66 13.97 -2.46
CA VAL A 365 11.76 13.66 -3.38
C VAL A 365 11.40 14.02 -4.82
N PRO A 366 12.36 14.51 -5.63
CA PRO A 366 12.13 14.82 -7.04
C PRO A 366 12.02 13.54 -7.88
N ASP A 367 11.38 13.64 -9.04
CA ASP A 367 11.23 12.52 -9.98
C ASP A 367 12.58 11.96 -10.45
N THR A 368 13.64 12.78 -10.54
CA THR A 368 14.99 12.33 -10.90
C THR A 368 15.51 11.29 -9.92
N ASP A 369 15.43 11.57 -8.62
CA ASP A 369 15.91 10.68 -7.57
C ASP A 369 15.07 9.42 -7.47
N ILE A 370 13.74 9.53 -7.68
CA ILE A 370 12.84 8.38 -7.76
C ILE A 370 13.27 7.44 -8.90
N MET A 371 13.55 7.99 -10.08
CA MET A 371 13.87 7.20 -11.25
C MET A 371 15.28 6.59 -11.16
N ASP A 372 16.25 7.30 -10.58
CA ASP A 372 17.59 6.76 -10.30
C ASP A 372 17.52 5.62 -9.28
N ALA A 373 16.72 5.78 -8.21
CA ALA A 373 16.49 4.74 -7.22
C ALA A 373 15.80 3.51 -7.84
N MET A 374 14.85 3.69 -8.77
CA MET A 374 14.20 2.60 -9.50
C MET A 374 15.22 1.78 -10.30
N ALA A 375 16.11 2.43 -11.03
CA ALA A 375 17.16 1.76 -11.77
C ALA A 375 18.14 1.04 -10.83
N MET A 376 18.52 1.67 -9.71
CA MET A 376 19.40 1.06 -8.71
C MET A 376 18.80 -0.22 -8.09
N VAL A 377 17.53 -0.20 -7.70
CA VAL A 377 16.83 -1.40 -7.19
C VAL A 377 16.83 -2.49 -8.25
N SER A 378 16.58 -2.14 -9.51
CA SER A 378 16.49 -3.10 -10.63
C SER A 378 17.82 -3.80 -10.89
N THR A 379 18.97 -3.16 -10.68
CA THR A 379 20.30 -3.79 -10.84
C THR A 379 20.58 -4.92 -9.85
N ASN A 380 19.74 -5.07 -8.81
CA ASN A 380 19.80 -6.18 -7.85
C ASN A 380 18.86 -7.34 -8.21
N GLY A 381 18.23 -7.30 -9.38
CA GLY A 381 17.26 -8.32 -9.81
C GLY A 381 15.85 -8.15 -9.24
N PHE A 382 15.59 -7.07 -8.48
CA PHE A 382 14.29 -6.74 -7.89
C PHE A 382 13.71 -5.50 -8.57
N GLY A 383 13.01 -5.69 -9.67
CA GLY A 383 12.43 -4.57 -10.41
C GLY A 383 11.18 -4.01 -9.74
N CYS A 384 11.14 -2.71 -9.49
CA CYS A 384 10.00 -2.04 -8.87
C CYS A 384 9.42 -0.91 -9.73
N GLU A 385 8.14 -0.58 -9.54
CA GLU A 385 7.52 0.60 -10.14
C GLU A 385 8.08 1.92 -9.53
N PRO A 386 8.03 3.06 -10.24
CA PRO A 386 8.57 4.33 -9.73
C PRO A 386 8.04 4.72 -8.35
N ALA A 387 6.75 4.49 -8.07
CA ALA A 387 6.16 4.79 -6.77
C ALA A 387 6.84 4.03 -5.62
N SER A 388 7.25 2.79 -5.86
CA SER A 388 8.01 1.98 -4.89
C SER A 388 9.41 2.53 -4.66
N ALA A 389 10.05 2.98 -5.73
CA ALA A 389 11.41 3.53 -5.68
C ALA A 389 11.51 4.84 -4.88
N ALA A 390 10.39 5.58 -4.72
CA ALA A 390 10.35 6.75 -3.85
C ALA A 390 10.80 6.40 -2.42
N THR A 391 10.53 5.18 -1.94
CA THR A 391 11.03 4.68 -0.64
C THR A 391 12.55 4.74 -0.55
N VAL A 392 13.24 4.23 -1.56
CA VAL A 392 14.71 4.19 -1.59
C VAL A 392 15.30 5.60 -1.76
N ALA A 393 14.71 6.41 -2.64
CA ALA A 393 15.12 7.82 -2.80
C ALA A 393 14.92 8.61 -1.49
N GLY A 394 13.81 8.39 -0.78
CA GLY A 394 13.53 9.02 0.50
C GLY A 394 14.45 8.57 1.62
N THR A 395 14.77 7.27 1.68
CA THR A 395 15.75 6.74 2.64
C THR A 395 17.11 7.41 2.45
N LYS A 396 17.61 7.44 1.21
CA LYS A 396 18.86 8.11 0.87
C LYS A 396 18.88 9.57 1.35
N LYS A 397 17.83 10.32 1.02
CA LYS A 397 17.70 11.72 1.43
C LYS A 397 17.70 11.89 2.95
N LEU A 398 17.01 11.02 3.69
CA LEU A 398 16.94 11.09 5.15
C LEU A 398 18.27 10.72 5.81
N VAL A 399 19.04 9.79 5.23
CA VAL A 399 20.41 9.49 5.66
C VAL A 399 21.32 10.69 5.40
N GLU A 400 21.30 11.28 4.21
CA GLU A 400 22.09 12.48 3.87
C GLU A 400 21.77 13.68 4.77
N GLN A 401 20.56 13.74 5.32
CA GLN A 401 20.12 14.77 6.27
C GLN A 401 20.45 14.44 7.74
N GLY A 402 21.02 13.27 8.03
CA GLY A 402 21.30 12.81 9.39
C GLY A 402 20.04 12.52 10.21
N VAL A 403 18.91 12.23 9.55
CA VAL A 403 17.64 11.83 10.21
C VAL A 403 17.60 10.32 10.45
N ILE A 404 18.20 9.55 9.57
CA ILE A 404 18.44 8.11 9.69
C ILE A 404 19.95 7.92 9.80
N ASP A 405 20.40 7.25 10.85
CA ASP A 405 21.80 6.90 11.01
C ASP A 405 22.13 5.62 10.23
N ALA A 406 23.39 5.50 9.78
CA ALA A 406 23.85 4.35 9.00
C ALA A 406 23.72 3.02 9.76
N ASP A 407 23.80 3.05 11.09
CA ASP A 407 23.71 1.89 11.97
C ASP A 407 22.27 1.52 12.35
N GLU A 408 21.28 2.37 12.03
CA GLU A 408 19.87 2.07 12.31
C GLU A 408 19.31 1.04 11.33
N SER A 409 18.43 0.18 11.83
CA SER A 409 17.74 -0.83 11.04
C SER A 409 16.57 -0.23 10.24
N VAL A 410 16.60 -0.38 8.92
CA VAL A 410 15.64 0.23 7.99
C VAL A 410 14.92 -0.84 7.17
N VAL A 411 13.61 -0.83 7.18
CA VAL A 411 12.79 -1.61 6.25
C VAL A 411 12.08 -0.67 5.28
N GLY A 412 12.52 -0.69 4.04
CA GLY A 412 11.85 0.02 2.94
C GLY A 412 10.72 -0.82 2.35
N ILE A 413 9.64 -0.16 1.91
CA ILE A 413 8.48 -0.83 1.31
C ILE A 413 8.45 -0.62 -0.20
N SER A 414 8.71 -1.68 -0.97
CA SER A 414 8.51 -1.73 -2.43
C SER A 414 7.10 -2.21 -2.73
N THR A 415 6.24 -1.31 -3.13
CA THR A 415 4.79 -1.50 -3.19
C THR A 415 4.28 -2.24 -4.43
N GLY A 416 5.06 -2.28 -5.52
CA GLY A 416 4.67 -2.94 -6.76
C GLY A 416 5.83 -3.26 -7.69
N HIS A 417 5.61 -4.26 -8.54
CA HIS A 417 6.56 -4.79 -9.50
C HIS A 417 6.82 -3.81 -10.67
N MET A 418 8.00 -3.86 -11.27
CA MET A 418 8.38 -3.02 -12.40
C MET A 418 7.44 -3.13 -13.61
N LEU A 419 6.83 -4.28 -13.85
CA LEU A 419 5.88 -4.50 -14.94
C LEU A 419 4.56 -3.74 -14.78
N LYS A 420 4.35 -3.06 -13.65
CA LYS A 420 3.20 -2.15 -13.45
C LYS A 420 3.36 -0.83 -14.21
N ASP A 421 4.59 -0.42 -14.53
CA ASP A 421 4.87 0.79 -15.31
C ASP A 421 6.09 0.63 -16.22
N THR A 422 5.99 -0.30 -17.18
CA THR A 422 7.06 -0.62 -18.15
C THR A 422 7.51 0.61 -18.97
N LYS A 423 6.57 1.54 -19.26
CA LYS A 423 6.89 2.76 -19.99
C LYS A 423 7.91 3.62 -19.23
N ALA A 424 7.75 3.78 -17.92
CA ALA A 424 8.67 4.56 -17.11
C ALA A 424 10.09 3.98 -17.15
N ILE A 425 10.23 2.65 -17.16
CA ILE A 425 11.51 1.95 -17.25
C ILE A 425 12.16 2.19 -18.61
N VAL A 426 11.41 1.96 -19.69
CA VAL A 426 11.92 2.15 -21.06
C VAL A 426 12.34 3.61 -21.26
N ASP A 427 11.50 4.57 -20.89
CA ASP A 427 11.80 6.00 -21.01
C ASP A 427 13.08 6.39 -20.23
N TYR A 428 13.34 5.73 -19.09
CA TYR A 428 14.54 5.99 -18.30
C TYR A 428 15.80 5.46 -19.00
N HIS A 429 15.80 4.19 -19.40
CA HIS A 429 16.98 3.51 -19.93
C HIS A 429 17.34 3.95 -21.36
N PHE A 430 16.36 4.40 -22.15
CA PHE A 430 16.62 4.96 -23.49
C PHE A 430 17.13 6.42 -23.48
N ASN A 431 17.23 7.06 -22.32
CA ASN A 431 17.87 8.34 -22.19
C ASN A 431 19.30 8.19 -21.62
N PRO A 432 20.35 8.30 -22.46
CA PRO A 432 21.73 8.06 -22.04
C PRO A 432 22.27 9.11 -21.04
N LYS A 433 21.53 10.19 -20.79
CA LYS A 433 21.87 11.20 -19.77
C LYS A 433 21.48 10.79 -18.36
N ASN A 434 20.65 9.76 -18.20
CA ASN A 434 20.27 9.26 -16.88
C ASN A 434 21.43 8.50 -16.25
N ARG A 435 21.60 8.67 -14.95
CA ARG A 435 22.77 8.18 -14.19
C ARG A 435 23.01 6.67 -14.33
N PHE A 436 21.95 5.88 -14.38
CA PHE A 436 22.00 4.41 -14.47
C PHE A 436 21.33 3.92 -15.75
N ALA A 437 21.38 4.71 -16.83
CA ALA A 437 20.84 4.30 -18.12
C ALA A 437 21.54 3.02 -18.61
N ASN A 438 20.75 2.14 -19.20
CA ASN A 438 21.23 0.94 -19.90
C ASN A 438 20.65 0.94 -21.30
N THR A 439 21.23 1.77 -22.16
CA THR A 439 20.73 2.01 -23.52
C THR A 439 21.19 0.89 -24.46
N PRO A 440 20.27 0.28 -25.23
CA PRO A 440 20.66 -0.70 -26.25
C PRO A 440 21.63 -0.11 -27.28
N THR A 441 22.68 -0.84 -27.59
CA THR A 441 23.63 -0.48 -28.64
C THR A 441 23.27 -1.21 -29.93
N THR A 442 23.08 -0.45 -31.03
CA THR A 442 22.89 -1.03 -32.37
C THR A 442 24.25 -1.41 -32.93
N VAL A 443 24.38 -2.66 -33.36
CA VAL A 443 25.61 -3.18 -33.95
C VAL A 443 25.32 -3.85 -35.30
N GLU A 444 26.29 -3.84 -36.20
CA GLU A 444 26.24 -4.63 -37.43
C GLU A 444 26.32 -6.13 -37.12
N PRO A 445 25.72 -7.03 -37.92
CA PRO A 445 25.74 -8.45 -37.70
C PRO A 445 27.12 -9.08 -38.02
N ASP A 446 28.17 -8.56 -37.40
CA ASP A 446 29.56 -9.04 -37.47
C ASP A 446 29.98 -9.66 -36.15
N ILE A 447 30.17 -10.98 -36.16
CA ILE A 447 30.54 -11.75 -34.95
C ILE A 447 31.85 -11.28 -34.33
N LYS A 448 32.82 -10.87 -35.16
CA LYS A 448 34.12 -10.38 -34.65
C LYS A 448 33.97 -9.05 -33.90
N TYR A 449 33.06 -8.20 -34.38
CA TYR A 449 32.76 -6.95 -33.72
C TYR A 449 31.99 -7.18 -32.41
N ILE A 450 30.99 -8.08 -32.45
CA ILE A 450 30.19 -8.42 -31.26
C ILE A 450 31.07 -9.06 -30.16
N LEU A 451 31.99 -9.96 -30.53
CA LEU A 451 32.92 -10.58 -29.56
C LEU A 451 33.78 -9.53 -28.84
N LYS A 452 34.26 -8.50 -29.53
CA LYS A 452 35.01 -7.42 -28.89
C LYS A 452 34.20 -6.65 -27.85
N LEU A 453 32.90 -6.45 -28.09
CA LEU A 453 32.01 -5.76 -27.16
C LEU A 453 31.58 -6.63 -25.96
N VAL A 454 31.70 -7.93 -26.07
CA VAL A 454 31.37 -8.89 -24.99
C VAL A 454 32.58 -9.14 -24.09
N ASP A 455 33.78 -9.02 -24.62
CA ASP A 455 35.04 -9.23 -23.90
C ASP A 455 35.52 -7.98 -23.11
N ASP A 456 34.98 -6.77 -23.43
CA ASP A 456 35.15 -5.53 -22.68
C ASP A 456 34.13 -5.41 -21.52
#